data_04683ae0394b50f7aef51936a658098e
#
_entry.id   04683ae0394b50f7aef51936a658098e
#
_cell.length_a   1.000
_cell.length_b   1.000
_cell.length_c   1.000
_cell.angle_alpha   90.00
_cell.angle_beta   90.00
_cell.angle_gamma   90.00
#
_symmetry.space_group_name_H-M   'P 1'
#
loop_
_entity.id
_entity.type
_entity.pdbx_description
1 polymer ?
#
loop_
_entity_poly.entity_id
_entity_poly.type
_entity_poly.pdbx_seq_one_letter_code
_entity_poly.pdbx_strand_id
1 'polypeptide(L)'
;MTIAAPPLVLLDSVTQVEPVHAGLLVVTGSHGGASVVPYARAVRAWLYVFNDAGVGKDRAGIAALDLLDADGIAAAAVAHDSARIGEASDAWQHGVVSHLNAAAAALGLRTGAPLAEQLRGAGRPPTESVP
;
A
#
# COMPACT_ATOMS: atom_id res chain seq x y z
N MET A 1 13.43 10.45 -8.57
CA MET A 1 13.77 9.10 -9.02
C MET A 1 12.57 8.17 -8.84
N THR A 2 12.29 7.34 -9.80
CA THR A 2 11.14 6.43 -9.74
C THR A 2 11.60 4.98 -9.63
N ILE A 3 10.70 4.15 -9.13
CA ILE A 3 10.93 2.74 -8.89
C ILE A 3 10.11 1.96 -9.91
N ALA A 4 10.73 0.98 -10.59
CA ALA A 4 10.00 0.10 -11.49
C ALA A 4 9.08 -0.78 -10.65
N ALA A 5 7.78 -0.68 -10.87
CA ALA A 5 6.77 -1.39 -10.09
C ALA A 5 6.02 -2.42 -10.94
N PRO A 6 5.56 -3.52 -10.34
CA PRO A 6 4.68 -4.46 -11.03
C PRO A 6 3.30 -3.83 -11.24
N PRO A 7 2.40 -4.54 -11.94
CA PRO A 7 1.06 -4.01 -12.18
C PRO A 7 0.31 -3.63 -10.90
N LEU A 8 -0.52 -2.62 -11.04
CA LEU A 8 -1.30 -2.04 -9.95
C LEU A 8 -2.62 -2.77 -9.75
N VAL A 9 -2.95 -3.06 -8.51
CA VAL A 9 -4.26 -3.57 -8.09
C VAL A 9 -4.84 -2.58 -7.10
N LEU A 10 -6.07 -2.14 -7.35
CA LEU A 10 -6.78 -1.22 -6.45
C LEU A 10 -7.89 -1.98 -5.75
N LEU A 11 -7.82 -2.06 -4.42
CA LEU A 11 -8.83 -2.73 -3.61
C LEU A 11 -9.28 -1.76 -2.52
N ASP A 12 -10.55 -1.40 -2.48
CA ASP A 12 -11.04 -0.48 -1.46
C ASP A 12 -10.88 -1.05 -0.05
N SER A 13 -10.89 -2.38 0.08
CA SER A 13 -10.59 -3.05 1.33
C SER A 13 -9.57 -4.17 1.09
N VAL A 14 -8.62 -4.31 2.01
CA VAL A 14 -7.65 -5.40 1.95
C VAL A 14 -8.31 -6.77 2.04
N THR A 15 -9.53 -6.84 2.58
CA THR A 15 -10.28 -8.11 2.65
C THR A 15 -10.61 -8.67 1.28
N GLN A 16 -10.48 -7.87 0.23
CA GLN A 16 -10.74 -8.27 -1.15
C GLN A 16 -9.51 -8.89 -1.83
N VAL A 17 -8.38 -8.98 -1.14
CA VAL A 17 -7.16 -9.51 -1.75
C VAL A 17 -7.31 -11.00 -2.05
N GLU A 18 -6.79 -11.44 -3.20
CA GLU A 18 -6.88 -12.81 -3.68
C GLU A 18 -5.51 -13.33 -4.08
N PRO A 19 -5.33 -14.65 -4.14
CA PRO A 19 -4.03 -15.23 -4.51
C PRO A 19 -3.44 -14.71 -5.83
N VAL A 20 -4.30 -14.35 -6.79
CA VAL A 20 -3.84 -13.79 -8.07
C VAL A 20 -3.09 -12.47 -7.90
N HIS A 21 -3.28 -11.80 -6.77
CA HIS A 21 -2.62 -10.52 -6.50
C HIS A 21 -1.21 -10.68 -5.93
N ALA A 22 -0.75 -11.90 -5.69
CA ALA A 22 0.59 -12.14 -5.15
C ALA A 22 1.65 -11.53 -6.06
N GLY A 23 2.63 -10.88 -5.46
CA GLY A 23 3.73 -10.23 -6.20
C GLY A 23 3.38 -8.94 -6.89
N LEU A 24 2.16 -8.45 -6.78
CA LEU A 24 1.72 -7.22 -7.44
C LEU A 24 1.76 -6.02 -6.46
N LEU A 25 1.56 -4.83 -7.01
CA LEU A 25 1.42 -3.62 -6.21
C LEU A 25 -0.04 -3.50 -5.79
N VAL A 26 -0.32 -3.72 -4.51
CA VAL A 26 -1.69 -3.71 -4.00
C VAL A 26 -1.91 -2.44 -3.18
N VAL A 27 -2.68 -1.52 -3.76
CA VAL A 27 -3.06 -0.27 -3.08
C VAL A 27 -4.47 -0.44 -2.54
N THR A 28 -4.62 -0.30 -1.22
CA THR A 28 -5.93 -0.48 -0.58
C THR A 28 -6.43 0.83 0.00
N GLY A 29 -7.74 0.87 0.27
CA GLY A 29 -8.34 1.96 1.03
C GLY A 29 -8.37 1.67 2.53
N SER A 30 -7.92 0.49 2.96
CA SER A 30 -7.94 0.10 4.37
C SER A 30 -6.96 0.90 5.21
N HIS A 31 -7.31 1.10 6.50
CA HIS A 31 -6.32 1.59 7.45
C HIS A 31 -5.20 0.56 7.61
N GLY A 32 -4.06 1.01 8.10
CA GLY A 32 -2.90 0.15 8.35
C GLY A 32 -2.84 -0.42 9.76
N GLY A 33 -3.99 -0.70 10.36
CA GLY A 33 -4.03 -1.25 11.71
C GLY A 33 -3.75 -2.75 11.74
N ALA A 34 -3.60 -3.30 12.94
CA ALA A 34 -3.22 -4.70 13.11
C ALA A 34 -4.19 -5.69 12.47
N SER A 35 -5.47 -5.33 12.37
CA SER A 35 -6.49 -6.23 11.82
C SER A 35 -6.30 -6.58 10.35
N VAL A 36 -5.51 -5.80 9.60
CA VAL A 36 -5.26 -6.11 8.19
C VAL A 36 -4.17 -7.16 7.99
N VAL A 37 -3.39 -7.44 9.01
CA VAL A 37 -2.21 -8.31 8.91
C VAL A 37 -2.54 -9.72 8.40
N PRO A 38 -3.59 -10.41 8.88
CA PRO A 38 -3.88 -11.76 8.37
C PRO A 38 -4.12 -11.78 6.87
N TYR A 39 -4.78 -10.75 6.32
CA TYR A 39 -5.04 -10.68 4.88
C TYR A 39 -3.74 -10.48 4.10
N ALA A 40 -2.89 -9.59 4.56
CA ALA A 40 -1.63 -9.32 3.90
C ALA A 40 -0.65 -10.50 3.99
N ARG A 41 -0.68 -11.25 5.10
CA ARG A 41 0.15 -12.45 5.23
C ARG A 41 -0.31 -13.57 4.31
N ALA A 42 -1.62 -13.66 4.07
CA ALA A 42 -2.16 -14.72 3.24
C ALA A 42 -1.78 -14.57 1.77
N VAL A 43 -1.60 -13.34 1.30
CA VAL A 43 -1.23 -13.03 -0.09
C VAL A 43 -0.07 -12.04 -0.06
N ARG A 44 1.14 -12.50 -0.32
CA ARG A 44 2.32 -11.64 -0.27
C ARG A 44 2.40 -10.78 -1.53
N ALA A 45 2.03 -9.52 -1.39
CA ALA A 45 2.17 -8.53 -2.45
C ALA A 45 3.63 -8.07 -2.55
N TRP A 46 3.98 -7.44 -3.67
CA TRP A 46 5.26 -6.75 -3.79
C TRP A 46 5.31 -5.53 -2.87
N LEU A 47 4.18 -4.82 -2.75
CA LEU A 47 4.01 -3.71 -1.82
C LEU A 47 2.53 -3.59 -1.49
N TYR A 48 2.21 -3.47 -0.20
CA TYR A 48 0.88 -3.08 0.26
C TYR A 48 0.88 -1.61 0.61
N VAL A 49 -0.20 -0.92 0.24
CA VAL A 49 -0.41 0.48 0.63
C VAL A 49 -1.72 0.59 1.40
N PHE A 50 -1.65 1.24 2.55
CA PHE A 50 -2.78 1.47 3.43
C PHE A 50 -2.97 2.97 3.66
N ASN A 51 -4.06 3.36 4.33
CA ASN A 51 -4.26 4.73 4.80
C ASN A 51 -3.79 4.80 6.24
N ASP A 52 -3.08 5.86 6.62
CA ASP A 52 -2.54 5.95 7.99
C ASP A 52 -3.63 6.23 9.03
N ALA A 53 -4.86 6.53 8.58
CA ALA A 53 -6.02 6.76 9.45
C ALA A 53 -5.75 7.82 10.54
N GLY A 54 -4.82 8.73 10.28
CA GLY A 54 -4.40 9.73 11.27
C GLY A 54 -3.49 9.19 12.34
N VAL A 55 -2.97 7.96 12.17
CA VAL A 55 -2.10 7.23 13.09
C VAL A 55 -2.78 6.88 14.41
N GLY A 56 -3.25 7.88 15.17
CA GLY A 56 -3.99 7.65 16.38
C GLY A 56 -3.14 7.20 17.57
N LYS A 57 -3.83 6.85 18.65
CA LYS A 57 -3.18 6.43 19.89
C LYS A 57 -2.38 5.15 19.68
N ASP A 58 -1.17 5.14 20.27
CA ASP A 58 -0.26 4.00 20.20
C ASP A 58 0.08 3.57 18.76
N ARG A 59 -0.01 4.51 17.81
CA ARG A 59 0.26 4.29 16.39
C ARG A 59 -0.63 3.19 15.80
N ALA A 60 -1.86 3.07 16.32
CA ALA A 60 -2.77 1.98 15.94
C ALA A 60 -3.09 1.98 14.45
N GLY A 61 -3.16 3.15 13.82
CA GLY A 61 -3.50 3.27 12.40
C GLY A 61 -2.41 2.77 11.45
N ILE A 62 -1.20 2.50 11.94
CA ILE A 62 -0.07 2.03 11.13
C ILE A 62 0.62 0.82 11.76
N ALA A 63 -0.02 0.18 12.75
CA ALA A 63 0.57 -0.96 13.45
C ALA A 63 0.94 -2.11 12.51
N ALA A 64 0.20 -2.29 11.41
CA ALA A 64 0.48 -3.34 10.46
C ALA A 64 1.84 -3.20 9.80
N LEU A 65 2.35 -1.98 9.64
CA LEU A 65 3.62 -1.78 8.96
C LEU A 65 4.76 -2.52 9.65
N ASP A 66 4.87 -2.38 10.98
CA ASP A 66 5.91 -3.08 11.72
C ASP A 66 5.69 -4.58 11.76
N LEU A 67 4.42 -5.01 11.90
CA LEU A 67 4.10 -6.43 11.92
C LEU A 67 4.42 -7.11 10.59
N LEU A 68 4.14 -6.45 9.48
CA LEU A 68 4.45 -6.98 8.16
C LEU A 68 5.95 -6.92 7.87
N ASP A 69 6.65 -5.93 8.42
CA ASP A 69 8.10 -5.83 8.25
C ASP A 69 8.80 -7.05 8.82
N ALA A 70 8.31 -7.56 9.95
CA ALA A 70 8.84 -8.77 10.55
C ALA A 70 8.71 -9.99 9.63
N ASP A 71 7.72 -9.96 8.72
CA ASP A 71 7.51 -11.02 7.73
C ASP A 71 8.20 -10.72 6.40
N GLY A 72 8.93 -9.63 6.30
CA GLY A 72 9.59 -9.24 5.06
C GLY A 72 8.64 -8.70 3.99
N ILE A 73 7.43 -8.31 4.38
CA ILE A 73 6.43 -7.79 3.44
C ILE A 73 6.50 -6.27 3.43
N ALA A 74 6.79 -5.68 2.27
CA ALA A 74 6.85 -4.23 2.14
C ALA A 74 5.47 -3.61 2.30
N ALA A 75 5.36 -2.58 3.13
CA ALA A 75 4.13 -1.87 3.36
C ALA A 75 4.38 -0.38 3.58
N ALA A 76 3.48 0.43 3.03
CA ALA A 76 3.51 1.87 3.15
C ALA A 76 2.14 2.37 3.54
N ALA A 77 2.07 3.57 4.09
CA ALA A 77 0.80 4.23 4.36
C ALA A 77 0.80 5.60 3.69
N VAL A 78 -0.39 6.01 3.21
CA VAL A 78 -0.60 7.37 2.74
C VAL A 78 -1.29 8.18 3.83
N ALA A 79 -1.03 9.48 3.85
CA ALA A 79 -1.60 10.36 4.86
C ALA A 79 -3.12 10.44 4.72
N HIS A 80 -3.82 10.37 5.84
CA HIS A 80 -5.28 10.41 5.86
C HIS A 80 -5.87 11.69 5.29
N ASP A 81 -5.14 12.80 5.36
CA ASP A 81 -5.60 14.07 4.80
C ASP A 81 -5.26 14.22 3.33
N SER A 82 -4.51 13.29 2.75
CA SER A 82 -4.21 13.29 1.31
C SER A 82 -5.14 12.37 0.53
N ALA A 83 -5.76 11.39 1.17
CA ALA A 83 -6.62 10.41 0.50
C ALA A 83 -7.70 9.92 1.44
N ARG A 84 -8.88 9.66 0.87
CA ARG A 84 -10.01 9.18 1.67
C ARG A 84 -9.84 7.72 2.02
N ILE A 85 -10.00 7.41 3.30
CA ILE A 85 -10.00 6.03 3.75
C ILE A 85 -11.15 5.27 3.08
N GLY A 86 -10.91 4.03 2.69
CA GLY A 86 -11.91 3.23 2.00
C GLY A 86 -11.94 3.41 0.48
N GLU A 87 -11.07 4.25 -0.09
CA GLU A 87 -11.04 4.53 -1.52
C GLU A 87 -9.64 4.32 -2.07
N ALA A 88 -9.40 3.16 -2.66
CA ALA A 88 -8.08 2.82 -3.20
C ALA A 88 -7.68 3.73 -4.36
N SER A 89 -8.62 4.11 -5.22
CA SER A 89 -8.30 4.99 -6.34
C SER A 89 -7.84 6.37 -5.86
N ASP A 90 -8.44 6.87 -4.78
CA ASP A 90 -8.04 8.15 -4.20
C ASP A 90 -6.64 8.05 -3.59
N ALA A 91 -6.36 6.93 -2.92
CA ALA A 91 -5.03 6.66 -2.37
C ALA A 91 -3.98 6.66 -3.48
N TRP A 92 -4.27 6.05 -4.62
CA TRP A 92 -3.34 6.01 -5.75
C TRP A 92 -3.16 7.38 -6.40
N GLN A 93 -4.26 8.07 -6.67
CA GLN A 93 -4.21 9.32 -7.43
C GLN A 93 -3.72 10.51 -6.62
N HIS A 94 -4.00 10.54 -5.32
CA HIS A 94 -3.74 11.72 -4.50
C HIS A 94 -2.92 11.43 -3.25
N GLY A 95 -2.75 10.17 -2.89
CA GLY A 95 -2.09 9.81 -1.64
C GLY A 95 -0.63 10.25 -1.58
N VAL A 96 -0.26 10.83 -0.45
CA VAL A 96 1.12 11.21 -0.15
C VAL A 96 1.64 10.23 0.89
N VAL A 97 2.77 9.59 0.62
CA VAL A 97 3.34 8.60 1.52
C VAL A 97 3.71 9.26 2.85
N SER A 98 3.13 8.76 3.95
CA SER A 98 3.37 9.29 5.29
C SER A 98 4.25 8.37 6.13
N HIS A 99 4.18 7.06 5.90
CA HIS A 99 4.93 6.07 6.69
C HIS A 99 5.36 4.92 5.80
N LEU A 100 6.51 4.33 6.15
CA LEU A 100 7.09 3.18 5.46
C LEU A 100 7.61 2.20 6.49
N ASN A 101 7.51 0.89 6.19
CA ASN A 101 8.32 -0.06 6.94
C ASN A 101 9.69 -0.20 6.26
N ALA A 102 10.60 -0.94 6.87
CA ALA A 102 11.95 -1.06 6.35
C ALA A 102 11.99 -1.74 4.98
N ALA A 103 11.13 -2.73 4.76
CA ALA A 103 11.06 -3.41 3.48
C ALA A 103 10.61 -2.46 2.36
N ALA A 104 9.64 -1.58 2.63
CA ALA A 104 9.21 -0.59 1.65
C ALA A 104 10.30 0.45 1.39
N ALA A 105 11.00 0.89 2.44
CA ALA A 105 12.11 1.81 2.27
C ALA A 105 13.23 1.19 1.42
N ALA A 106 13.45 -0.10 1.56
CA ALA A 106 14.45 -0.82 0.76
C ALA A 106 14.10 -0.85 -0.72
N LEU A 107 12.82 -0.73 -1.08
CA LEU A 107 12.41 -0.60 -2.48
C LEU A 107 12.76 0.78 -3.07
N GLY A 108 13.06 1.75 -2.22
CA GLY A 108 13.38 3.10 -2.65
C GLY A 108 12.27 4.12 -2.41
N LEU A 109 11.15 3.71 -1.81
CA LEU A 109 10.08 4.64 -1.47
C LEU A 109 10.53 5.62 -0.41
N ARG A 110 9.95 6.81 -0.43
CA ARG A 110 10.23 7.85 0.55
C ARG A 110 8.93 8.51 1.01
N THR A 111 8.94 9.00 2.24
CA THR A 111 7.82 9.76 2.80
C THR A 111 7.82 11.18 2.26
N GLY A 112 6.66 11.82 2.28
CA GLY A 112 6.51 13.21 1.89
C GLY A 112 6.31 13.44 0.41
N ALA A 113 6.27 12.38 -0.41
CA ALA A 113 6.06 12.49 -1.85
C ALA A 113 4.81 11.72 -2.27
N PRO A 114 4.14 12.14 -3.35
CA PRO A 114 2.99 11.41 -3.85
C PRO A 114 3.34 9.97 -4.22
N LEU A 115 2.45 9.05 -3.85
CA LEU A 115 2.66 7.62 -4.08
C LEU A 115 2.88 7.31 -5.56
N ALA A 116 1.95 7.74 -6.40
CA ALA A 116 1.99 7.39 -7.83
C ALA A 116 3.23 7.93 -8.53
N GLU A 117 3.74 9.06 -8.09
CA GLU A 117 4.92 9.66 -8.72
C GLU A 117 6.20 8.88 -8.46
N GLN A 118 6.20 8.03 -7.46
CA GLN A 118 7.37 7.24 -7.10
C GLN A 118 7.44 5.91 -7.82
N LEU A 119 6.33 5.46 -8.42
CA LEU A 119 6.18 4.10 -8.92
C LEU A 119 5.95 4.07 -10.43
N ARG A 120 7.02 3.78 -11.18
CA ARG A 120 6.97 3.76 -12.64
C ARG A 120 6.34 2.46 -13.13
N GLY A 121 5.44 2.57 -14.10
CA GLY A 121 4.83 1.39 -14.74
C GLY A 121 3.64 0.82 -14.02
N ALA A 122 3.29 1.37 -12.86
CA ALA A 122 2.23 0.81 -12.03
C ALA A 122 0.82 1.26 -12.40
N GLY A 123 0.66 2.25 -13.26
CA GLY A 123 -0.67 2.79 -13.57
C GLY A 123 -1.56 1.86 -14.37
N ARG A 124 -1.14 0.64 -14.65
CA ARG A 124 -1.87 -0.28 -15.51
C ARG A 124 -2.23 -1.53 -14.73
N PRO A 125 -3.51 -1.68 -14.32
CA PRO A 125 -3.94 -2.89 -13.60
C PRO A 125 -3.76 -4.13 -14.47
N PRO A 126 -3.59 -5.32 -13.87
CA PRO A 126 -3.43 -6.56 -14.62
C PRO A 126 -4.60 -6.83 -15.56
N THR A 127 -5.79 -6.40 -15.21
CA THR A 127 -6.99 -6.61 -16.03
C THR A 127 -7.03 -5.73 -17.26
N GLU A 128 -6.16 -4.74 -17.36
CA GLU A 128 -6.09 -3.89 -18.53
C GLU A 128 -4.99 -4.28 -19.43
N SER A 129 -4.59 -5.37 -19.45
CA SER A 129 -3.58 -5.71 -20.23
C SER A 129 -3.89 -5.59 -21.58
N VAL A 130 -4.14 -5.32 -22.21
CA VAL A 130 -4.24 -5.29 -23.43
C VAL A 130 -4.63 -4.86 -24.10
N PRO A 131 -4.60 -4.44 -24.68
CA PRO A 131 -5.18 -4.38 -25.89
C PRO A 131 -4.58 -5.10 -26.90
#